data_8535a411563d18c86778206003067210
#
_entry.id   8535a411563d18c86778206003067210
#
_cell.length_a   1.000
_cell.length_b   1.000
_cell.length_c   1.000
_cell.angle_alpha   90.00
_cell.angle_beta   90.00
_cell.angle_gamma   90.00
#
_symmetry.space_group_name_H-M   'P 1'
#
loop_
_entity.id
_entity.type
_entity.pdbx_description
1 polymer ?
#
loop_
_entity_poly.entity_id
_entity_poly.type
_entity_poly.pdbx_seq_one_letter_code
_entity_poly.pdbx_strand_id
1 'polypeptide(L)'
;MDIKNAEFYISSARADQCPPSVGTPEYAFIGRSNVGKSSLINMLTRHKGLAMTSATPGKTLLINHYLVDKKWFLVDLPGYGYAKRGKKEMDKLRNLISHYVCEREQLTCLFVLIDSRLTPQRIDLEFIEWLGEEGVPFGIIFTKADKNKQGELRKNVDGFLRKLSETWEDLPPHFVTSSEKGTGRKELLDYIGNINQQLS
;
A
#
# COMPACT_ATOMS: atom_id res chain seq x y z
N MET A 1 18.10 -2.87 3.20
CA MET A 1 17.89 -1.87 4.28
C MET A 1 17.18 -2.53 5.46
N ASP A 2 17.46 -2.13 6.71
CA ASP A 2 16.65 -2.55 7.87
C ASP A 2 16.15 -1.30 8.62
N ILE A 3 14.96 -1.39 9.20
CA ILE A 3 14.33 -0.31 9.97
C ILE A 3 14.78 -0.46 11.43
N LYS A 4 15.35 0.61 12.00
CA LYS A 4 15.78 0.66 13.40
C LYS A 4 14.71 1.22 14.32
N ASN A 5 13.96 2.22 13.85
CA ASN A 5 12.88 2.85 14.58
C ASN A 5 11.73 3.22 13.65
N ALA A 6 10.51 3.05 14.13
CA ALA A 6 9.30 3.53 13.47
C ALA A 6 8.31 4.00 14.51
N GLU A 7 7.77 5.19 14.35
CA GLU A 7 6.84 5.80 15.28
C GLU A 7 5.66 6.46 14.57
N PHE A 8 4.52 6.45 15.21
CA PHE A 8 3.36 7.20 14.73
C PHE A 8 3.68 8.69 14.73
N TYR A 9 3.36 9.36 13.63
CA TYR A 9 3.63 10.78 13.48
C TYR A 9 2.34 11.61 13.52
N ILE A 10 1.39 11.35 12.62
CA ILE A 10 0.11 12.07 12.53
C ILE A 10 -0.96 11.27 11.80
N SER A 11 -2.23 11.51 12.17
CA SER A 11 -3.41 11.13 11.39
C SER A 11 -4.04 12.36 10.77
N SER A 12 -4.30 12.34 9.47
CA SER A 12 -4.84 13.45 8.71
C SER A 12 -6.16 13.06 8.04
N ALA A 13 -7.17 13.91 8.17
CA ALA A 13 -8.47 13.72 7.53
C ALA A 13 -8.49 14.24 6.08
N ARG A 14 -7.50 15.05 5.69
CA ARG A 14 -7.32 15.62 4.35
C ARG A 14 -5.85 15.63 3.96
N ALA A 15 -5.58 15.62 2.66
CA ALA A 15 -4.22 15.63 2.13
C ALA A 15 -3.42 16.89 2.54
N ASP A 16 -4.08 18.04 2.65
CA ASP A 16 -3.46 19.31 3.07
C ASP A 16 -3.08 19.38 4.56
N GLN A 17 -3.54 18.42 5.37
CA GLN A 17 -3.17 18.26 6.78
C GLN A 17 -1.98 17.30 6.99
N CYS A 18 -1.51 16.66 5.93
CA CYS A 18 -0.34 15.79 5.97
C CYS A 18 0.93 16.57 6.30
N PRO A 19 2.02 15.92 6.75
CA PRO A 19 3.26 16.61 7.09
C PRO A 19 3.73 17.54 5.98
N PRO A 20 4.30 18.74 6.31
CA PRO A 20 4.76 19.67 5.28
C PRO A 20 5.86 19.04 4.41
N SER A 21 5.92 19.52 3.16
CA SER A 21 6.89 19.12 2.15
C SER A 21 8.28 19.62 2.52
N VAL A 22 9.15 18.75 3.01
CA VAL A 22 10.55 19.05 3.36
C VAL A 22 11.52 18.03 2.75
N GLY A 23 11.19 17.50 1.58
CA GLY A 23 12.06 16.52 0.91
C GLY A 23 12.12 15.14 1.59
N THR A 24 11.18 14.84 2.47
CA THR A 24 11.11 13.53 3.14
C THR A 24 10.27 12.57 2.28
N PRO A 25 10.85 11.51 1.72
CA PRO A 25 10.12 10.57 0.86
C PRO A 25 8.96 9.90 1.58
N GLU A 26 7.84 9.69 0.87
CA GLU A 26 6.68 8.95 1.36
C GLU A 26 6.45 7.69 0.54
N TYR A 27 6.29 6.57 1.23
CA TYR A 27 5.89 5.29 0.66
C TYR A 27 4.53 4.93 1.21
N ALA A 28 3.52 5.03 0.37
CA ALA A 28 2.14 4.82 0.78
C ALA A 28 1.66 3.40 0.48
N PHE A 29 0.78 2.90 1.34
CA PHE A 29 0.20 1.57 1.25
C PHE A 29 -1.31 1.68 1.17
N ILE A 30 -1.90 1.04 0.16
CA ILE A 30 -3.33 1.04 -0.09
C ILE A 30 -3.79 -0.35 -0.52
N GLY A 31 -5.05 -0.65 -0.32
CA GLY A 31 -5.64 -1.90 -0.75
C GLY A 31 -7.10 -1.98 -0.33
N ARG A 32 -7.74 -3.10 -0.61
CA ARG A 32 -9.11 -3.36 -0.16
C ARG A 32 -9.15 -3.61 1.34
N SER A 33 -10.34 -3.46 1.92
CA SER A 33 -10.56 -3.79 3.33
C SER A 33 -10.12 -5.24 3.63
N ASN A 34 -9.46 -5.44 4.76
CA ASN A 34 -8.96 -6.75 5.22
C ASN A 34 -7.90 -7.42 4.30
N VAL A 35 -7.26 -6.67 3.43
CA VAL A 35 -6.17 -7.18 2.57
C VAL A 35 -4.91 -7.56 3.36
N GLY A 36 -4.77 -7.07 4.59
CA GLY A 36 -3.61 -7.31 5.46
C GLY A 36 -2.64 -6.12 5.55
N LYS A 37 -3.11 -4.90 5.25
CA LYS A 37 -2.28 -3.68 5.22
C LYS A 37 -1.65 -3.35 6.57
N SER A 38 -2.42 -3.28 7.66
CA SER A 38 -1.88 -3.02 9.00
C SER A 38 -0.91 -4.11 9.47
N SER A 39 -1.20 -5.38 9.18
CA SER A 39 -0.29 -6.49 9.49
C SER A 39 1.02 -6.37 8.73
N LEU A 40 0.98 -5.95 7.45
CA LEU A 40 2.17 -5.72 6.64
C LEU A 40 3.02 -4.58 7.23
N ILE A 41 2.41 -3.45 7.58
CA ILE A 41 3.10 -2.30 8.18
C ILE A 41 3.79 -2.71 9.49
N ASN A 42 3.09 -3.44 10.36
CA ASN A 42 3.67 -3.94 11.61
C ASN A 42 4.82 -4.93 11.36
N MET A 43 4.72 -5.77 10.35
CA MET A 43 5.79 -6.70 9.97
C MET A 43 7.01 -5.98 9.41
N LEU A 44 6.81 -4.99 8.52
CA LEU A 44 7.91 -4.19 7.95
C LEU A 44 8.69 -3.47 9.03
N THR A 45 7.99 -2.85 9.96
CA THR A 45 8.58 -2.05 11.05
C THR A 45 9.07 -2.90 12.23
N ARG A 46 8.72 -4.19 12.28
CA ARG A 46 8.91 -5.06 13.46
C ARG A 46 8.33 -4.46 14.75
N HIS A 47 7.30 -3.65 14.60
CA HIS A 47 6.62 -2.98 15.70
C HIS A 47 5.18 -3.48 15.79
N LYS A 48 4.91 -4.38 16.72
CA LYS A 48 3.55 -4.90 16.97
C LYS A 48 2.64 -3.77 17.43
N GLY A 49 1.52 -3.58 16.70
CA GLY A 49 0.49 -2.60 17.06
C GLY A 49 0.83 -1.15 16.67
N LEU A 50 1.87 -0.89 15.87
CA LEU A 50 2.14 0.44 15.32
C LEU A 50 0.96 0.88 14.44
N ALA A 51 0.60 0.07 13.46
CA ALA A 51 -0.64 0.24 12.71
C ALA A 51 -1.75 -0.60 13.37
N MET A 52 -2.87 0.06 13.66
CA MET A 52 -3.99 -0.62 14.32
C MET A 52 -4.69 -1.57 13.34
N THR A 53 -4.71 -2.85 13.66
CA THR A 53 -5.54 -3.84 12.98
C THR A 53 -6.98 -3.64 13.41
N SER A 54 -7.75 -2.79 12.72
CA SER A 54 -9.17 -2.61 13.06
C SER A 54 -9.99 -3.76 12.49
N ALA A 55 -10.59 -4.53 13.36
CA ALA A 55 -11.64 -5.50 13.00
C ALA A 55 -12.97 -4.82 12.64
N THR A 56 -13.10 -3.51 12.84
CA THR A 56 -14.35 -2.76 12.62
C THR A 56 -14.23 -1.91 11.36
N PRO A 57 -14.88 -2.29 10.26
CA PRO A 57 -14.98 -1.46 9.08
C PRO A 57 -15.85 -0.24 9.38
N GLY A 58 -15.41 0.96 8.97
CA GLY A 58 -16.26 2.16 8.99
C GLY A 58 -15.84 3.28 9.95
N LYS A 59 -14.73 3.16 10.66
CA LYS A 59 -14.16 4.30 11.39
C LYS A 59 -13.36 5.21 10.47
N THR A 60 -13.42 6.48 10.76
CA THR A 60 -12.82 7.67 10.14
C THR A 60 -11.80 7.41 9.03
N LEU A 61 -12.05 8.00 7.86
CA LEU A 61 -11.14 7.97 6.72
C LEU A 61 -9.90 8.83 7.03
N LEU A 62 -8.84 8.23 7.54
CA LEU A 62 -7.62 8.92 7.92
C LEU A 62 -6.43 8.41 7.11
N ILE A 63 -5.54 9.34 6.79
CA ILE A 63 -4.20 9.07 6.29
C ILE A 63 -3.27 9.05 7.50
N ASN A 64 -2.63 7.91 7.78
CA ASN A 64 -1.72 7.78 8.91
C ASN A 64 -0.27 7.79 8.43
N HIS A 65 0.52 8.71 8.97
CA HIS A 65 1.96 8.78 8.72
C HIS A 65 2.73 8.16 9.88
N TYR A 66 3.70 7.32 9.54
CA TYR A 66 4.66 6.74 10.48
C TYR A 66 6.06 7.16 10.04
N LEU A 67 6.79 7.84 10.93
CA LEU A 67 8.15 8.27 10.67
C LEU A 67 9.11 7.11 10.88
N VAL A 68 9.90 6.81 9.86
CA VAL A 68 10.87 5.69 9.88
C VAL A 68 12.29 6.24 9.89
N ASP A 69 13.06 5.84 10.89
CA ASP A 69 14.47 6.20 11.09
C ASP A 69 14.74 7.72 10.99
N LYS A 70 13.73 8.55 11.24
CA LYS A 70 13.75 10.02 11.07
C LYS A 70 14.11 10.49 9.65
N LYS A 71 13.89 9.64 8.64
CA LYS A 71 14.36 9.88 7.26
C LYS A 71 13.28 9.79 6.20
N TRP A 72 12.24 9.01 6.40
CA TRP A 72 11.17 8.80 5.43
C TRP A 72 9.86 8.40 6.12
N PHE A 73 8.75 8.52 5.41
CA PHE A 73 7.44 8.15 5.93
C PHE A 73 6.92 6.88 5.27
N LEU A 74 6.40 6.01 6.11
CA LEU A 74 5.47 4.97 5.72
C LEU A 74 4.05 5.52 5.93
N VAL A 75 3.21 5.46 4.89
CA VAL A 75 1.87 6.07 4.92
C VAL A 75 0.81 5.03 4.72
N ASP A 76 -0.13 4.96 5.66
CA ASP A 76 -1.28 4.07 5.62
C ASP A 76 -2.50 4.83 5.08
N LEU A 77 -2.91 4.52 3.86
CA LEU A 77 -4.09 5.11 3.23
C LEU A 77 -5.35 4.29 3.55
N PRO A 78 -6.51 4.94 3.62
CA PRO A 78 -7.77 4.22 3.73
C PRO A 78 -8.01 3.35 2.50
N GLY A 79 -8.55 2.14 2.73
CA GLY A 79 -8.78 1.17 1.65
C GLY A 79 -9.86 1.60 0.67
N TYR A 80 -9.71 1.22 -0.59
CA TYR A 80 -10.73 1.39 -1.62
C TYR A 80 -11.71 0.20 -1.68
N GLY A 81 -12.83 0.35 -2.40
CA GLY A 81 -13.73 -0.77 -2.72
C GLY A 81 -14.63 -1.24 -1.58
N TYR A 82 -15.02 -0.37 -0.68
CA TYR A 82 -15.88 -0.72 0.44
C TYR A 82 -17.37 -0.64 0.06
N ALA A 83 -17.96 -1.78 -0.30
CA ALA A 83 -19.35 -1.88 -0.79
C ALA A 83 -20.44 -1.50 0.24
N LYS A 84 -20.11 -1.40 1.53
CA LYS A 84 -21.08 -1.10 2.59
C LYS A 84 -21.18 0.39 2.96
N ARG A 85 -20.47 1.27 2.25
CA ARG A 85 -20.52 2.71 2.48
C ARG A 85 -21.59 3.36 1.61
N GLY A 86 -22.26 4.38 2.14
CA GLY A 86 -23.17 5.21 1.35
C GLY A 86 -22.41 5.98 0.26
N LYS A 87 -23.12 6.39 -0.80
CA LYS A 87 -22.55 7.11 -1.95
C LYS A 87 -21.70 8.32 -1.52
N LYS A 88 -22.20 9.14 -0.60
CA LYS A 88 -21.48 10.32 -0.05
C LYS A 88 -20.13 9.99 0.60
N GLU A 89 -20.06 8.87 1.33
CA GLU A 89 -18.81 8.42 1.97
C GLU A 89 -17.84 7.86 0.96
N MET A 90 -18.33 7.19 -0.09
CA MET A 90 -17.50 6.70 -1.19
C MET A 90 -16.89 7.85 -1.99
N ASP A 91 -17.64 8.90 -2.25
CA ASP A 91 -17.15 10.08 -2.97
C ASP A 91 -16.08 10.82 -2.12
N LYS A 92 -16.29 10.96 -0.81
CA LYS A 92 -15.27 11.51 0.10
C LYS A 92 -13.98 10.67 0.10
N LEU A 93 -14.12 9.36 0.13
CA LEU A 93 -12.97 8.44 0.10
C LEU A 93 -12.19 8.57 -1.22
N ARG A 94 -12.88 8.57 -2.35
CA ARG A 94 -12.27 8.74 -3.67
C ARG A 94 -11.52 10.08 -3.76
N ASN A 95 -12.13 11.16 -3.32
CA ASN A 95 -11.52 12.47 -3.32
C ASN A 95 -10.28 12.51 -2.41
N LEU A 96 -10.34 11.91 -1.23
CA LEU A 96 -9.20 11.86 -0.31
C LEU A 96 -8.01 11.10 -0.94
N ILE A 97 -8.28 9.92 -1.51
CA ILE A 97 -7.27 9.10 -2.17
C ILE A 97 -6.70 9.84 -3.39
N SER A 98 -7.57 10.40 -4.24
CA SER A 98 -7.14 11.12 -5.46
C SER A 98 -6.27 12.32 -5.12
N HIS A 99 -6.68 13.19 -4.19
CA HIS A 99 -5.87 14.34 -3.77
C HIS A 99 -4.51 13.91 -3.21
N TYR A 100 -4.48 12.89 -2.36
CA TYR A 100 -3.21 12.41 -1.83
C TYR A 100 -2.32 11.82 -2.93
N VAL A 101 -2.85 10.95 -3.75
CA VAL A 101 -2.07 10.17 -4.73
C VAL A 101 -1.61 11.04 -5.91
N CYS A 102 -2.44 11.98 -6.39
CA CYS A 102 -2.13 12.79 -7.56
C CYS A 102 -1.42 14.12 -7.24
N GLU A 103 -1.61 14.68 -6.03
CA GLU A 103 -1.13 16.02 -5.71
C GLU A 103 0.02 16.02 -4.68
N ARG A 104 0.29 14.89 -4.02
CA ARG A 104 1.32 14.79 -2.98
C ARG A 104 2.72 14.68 -3.59
N GLU A 105 3.48 15.75 -3.59
CA GLU A 105 4.83 15.81 -4.18
C GLU A 105 5.83 14.84 -3.55
N GLN A 106 5.71 14.55 -2.24
CA GLN A 106 6.58 13.59 -1.55
C GLN A 106 6.24 12.13 -1.80
N LEU A 107 5.10 11.83 -2.41
CA LEU A 107 4.74 10.45 -2.70
C LEU A 107 5.73 9.87 -3.71
N THR A 108 6.63 9.06 -3.19
CA THR A 108 7.71 8.43 -3.98
C THR A 108 7.25 7.15 -4.66
N CYS A 109 6.47 6.35 -3.95
CA CYS A 109 5.87 5.12 -4.50
C CYS A 109 4.60 4.75 -3.72
N LEU A 110 3.56 4.38 -4.45
CA LEU A 110 2.32 3.81 -3.90
C LEU A 110 2.36 2.29 -4.03
N PHE A 111 2.26 1.57 -2.92
CA PHE A 111 2.14 0.12 -2.94
C PHE A 111 0.68 -0.31 -2.85
N VAL A 112 0.22 -1.00 -3.89
CA VAL A 112 -1.13 -1.56 -3.97
C VAL A 112 -1.12 -2.99 -3.46
N LEU A 113 -1.83 -3.25 -2.37
CA LEU A 113 -1.91 -4.57 -1.74
C LEU A 113 -3.03 -5.40 -2.37
N ILE A 114 -2.68 -6.62 -2.76
CA ILE A 114 -3.57 -7.61 -3.36
C ILE A 114 -3.55 -8.88 -2.50
N ASP A 115 -4.70 -9.38 -2.14
CA ASP A 115 -4.80 -10.67 -1.43
C ASP A 115 -4.45 -11.82 -2.40
N SER A 116 -3.33 -12.49 -2.15
CA SER A 116 -2.79 -13.53 -3.03
C SER A 116 -3.66 -14.78 -3.14
N ARG A 117 -4.68 -14.92 -2.28
CA ARG A 117 -5.62 -16.06 -2.32
C ARG A 117 -6.68 -15.91 -3.39
N LEU A 118 -6.86 -14.71 -3.92
CA LEU A 118 -7.93 -14.38 -4.86
C LEU A 118 -7.46 -14.43 -6.31
N THR A 119 -8.36 -14.79 -7.19
CA THR A 119 -8.19 -14.53 -8.63
C THR A 119 -8.22 -13.01 -8.88
N PRO A 120 -7.71 -12.52 -10.03
CA PRO A 120 -7.73 -11.09 -10.35
C PRO A 120 -9.14 -10.50 -10.18
N GLN A 121 -9.24 -9.48 -9.35
CA GLN A 121 -10.50 -8.79 -9.08
C GLN A 121 -10.58 -7.53 -9.92
N ARG A 122 -11.73 -7.30 -10.54
CA ARG A 122 -11.96 -6.15 -11.43
C ARG A 122 -11.65 -4.82 -10.75
N ILE A 123 -12.06 -4.65 -9.49
CA ILE A 123 -11.85 -3.42 -8.73
C ILE A 123 -10.36 -3.10 -8.52
N ASP A 124 -9.53 -4.12 -8.33
CA ASP A 124 -8.08 -3.95 -8.16
C ASP A 124 -7.43 -3.57 -9.50
N LEU A 125 -7.85 -4.22 -10.58
CA LEU A 125 -7.36 -3.94 -11.93
C LEU A 125 -7.74 -2.52 -12.38
N GLU A 126 -8.99 -2.09 -12.17
CA GLU A 126 -9.47 -0.74 -12.49
C GLU A 126 -8.71 0.33 -11.68
N PHE A 127 -8.40 0.05 -10.41
CA PHE A 127 -7.60 0.97 -9.58
C PHE A 127 -6.17 1.11 -10.11
N ILE A 128 -5.53 0.00 -10.50
CA ILE A 128 -4.18 0.00 -11.07
C ILE A 128 -4.16 0.70 -12.43
N GLU A 129 -5.18 0.50 -13.27
CA GLU A 129 -5.31 1.19 -14.54
C GLU A 129 -5.40 2.71 -14.35
N TRP A 130 -6.24 3.15 -13.42
CA TRP A 130 -6.33 4.57 -13.06
C TRP A 130 -5.00 5.15 -12.57
N LEU A 131 -4.22 4.42 -11.76
CA LEU A 131 -2.88 4.88 -11.34
C LEU A 131 -1.94 5.09 -12.53
N GLY A 132 -2.04 4.24 -13.55
CA GLY A 132 -1.27 4.39 -14.77
C GLY A 132 -1.70 5.60 -15.60
N GLU A 133 -2.99 5.84 -15.73
CA GLU A 133 -3.54 7.02 -16.41
C GLU A 133 -3.11 8.33 -15.74
N GLU A 134 -3.06 8.36 -14.40
CA GLU A 134 -2.60 9.52 -13.62
C GLU A 134 -1.07 9.63 -13.52
N GLY A 135 -0.33 8.66 -14.06
CA GLY A 135 1.14 8.66 -14.03
C GLY A 135 1.75 8.49 -12.63
N VAL A 136 1.02 7.86 -11.71
CA VAL A 136 1.46 7.63 -10.33
C VAL A 136 2.48 6.51 -10.28
N PRO A 137 3.68 6.69 -9.69
CA PRO A 137 4.62 5.60 -9.48
C PRO A 137 4.06 4.62 -8.45
N PHE A 138 3.94 3.34 -8.82
CA PHE A 138 3.41 2.32 -7.94
C PHE A 138 4.10 0.96 -8.08
N GLY A 139 3.92 0.13 -7.06
CA GLY A 139 4.28 -1.29 -7.05
C GLY A 139 3.13 -2.13 -6.49
N ILE A 140 3.19 -3.44 -6.67
CA ILE A 140 2.17 -4.38 -6.20
C ILE A 140 2.72 -5.25 -5.08
N ILE A 141 1.95 -5.44 -4.01
CA ILE A 141 2.29 -6.36 -2.93
C ILE A 141 1.20 -7.41 -2.81
N PHE A 142 1.55 -8.65 -3.15
CA PHE A 142 0.69 -9.80 -2.90
C PHE A 142 0.82 -10.22 -1.43
N THR A 143 -0.26 -10.12 -0.67
CA THR A 143 -0.30 -10.40 0.76
C THR A 143 -0.79 -11.82 1.06
N LYS A 144 -0.61 -12.27 2.29
CA LYS A 144 -1.14 -13.55 2.80
C LYS A 144 -0.63 -14.79 2.03
N ALA A 145 0.62 -14.75 1.59
CA ALA A 145 1.22 -15.87 0.85
C ALA A 145 1.15 -17.20 1.59
N ASP A 146 1.26 -17.15 2.93
CA ASP A 146 1.16 -18.31 3.84
C ASP A 146 -0.22 -18.97 3.90
N LYS A 147 -1.28 -18.28 3.47
CA LYS A 147 -2.66 -18.77 3.49
C LYS A 147 -3.07 -19.53 2.21
N ASN A 148 -2.20 -19.63 1.25
CA ASN A 148 -2.44 -20.38 0.01
C ASN A 148 -2.11 -21.86 0.19
N LYS A 149 -2.86 -22.73 -0.48
CA LYS A 149 -2.49 -24.13 -0.67
C LYS A 149 -1.31 -24.25 -1.62
N GLN A 150 -0.64 -25.42 -1.60
CA GLN A 150 0.50 -25.69 -2.45
C GLN A 150 0.15 -25.46 -3.93
N GLY A 151 0.95 -24.63 -4.61
CA GLY A 151 0.78 -24.30 -6.03
C GLY A 151 -0.25 -23.19 -6.33
N GLU A 152 -1.17 -22.90 -5.43
CA GLU A 152 -2.18 -21.85 -5.64
C GLU A 152 -1.59 -20.44 -5.62
N LEU A 153 -0.63 -20.18 -4.74
CA LEU A 153 0.05 -18.90 -4.66
C LEU A 153 0.62 -18.48 -6.02
N ARG A 154 1.43 -19.36 -6.62
CA ARG A 154 2.05 -19.10 -7.92
C ARG A 154 1.00 -18.91 -8.99
N LYS A 155 -0.02 -19.77 -9.04
CA LYS A 155 -1.12 -19.68 -9.99
C LYS A 155 -1.85 -18.33 -9.90
N ASN A 156 -2.15 -17.87 -8.68
CA ASN A 156 -2.87 -16.62 -8.47
C ASN A 156 -2.01 -15.39 -8.82
N VAL A 157 -0.74 -15.37 -8.39
CA VAL A 157 0.20 -14.29 -8.72
C VAL A 157 0.45 -14.23 -10.22
N ASP A 158 0.80 -15.34 -10.87
CA ASP A 158 1.03 -15.40 -12.31
C ASP A 158 -0.24 -15.05 -13.10
N GLY A 159 -1.41 -15.45 -12.61
CA GLY A 159 -2.71 -15.09 -13.20
C GLY A 159 -2.99 -13.60 -13.15
N PHE A 160 -2.69 -12.95 -12.02
CA PHE A 160 -2.84 -11.51 -11.87
C PHE A 160 -1.88 -10.74 -12.80
N LEU A 161 -0.60 -11.11 -12.81
CA LEU A 161 0.42 -10.49 -13.65
C LEU A 161 0.11 -10.67 -15.15
N ARG A 162 -0.35 -11.85 -15.53
CA ARG A 162 -0.79 -12.11 -16.92
C ARG A 162 -1.96 -11.21 -17.30
N LYS A 163 -2.92 -11.00 -16.38
CA LYS A 163 -4.05 -10.10 -16.64
C LYS A 163 -3.59 -8.65 -16.81
N LEU A 164 -2.62 -8.19 -16.05
CA LEU A 164 -2.00 -6.88 -16.24
C LEU A 164 -1.28 -6.78 -17.59
N SER A 165 -0.55 -7.80 -18.02
CA SER A 165 0.20 -7.78 -19.27
C SER A 165 -0.69 -7.71 -20.52
N GLU A 166 -2.01 -7.85 -20.39
CA GLU A 166 -2.96 -7.59 -21.50
C GLU A 166 -3.04 -6.09 -21.84
N THR A 167 -2.75 -5.19 -20.89
CA THR A 167 -2.87 -3.73 -21.03
C THR A 167 -1.57 -2.98 -20.72
N TRP A 168 -0.63 -3.61 -20.04
CA TRP A 168 0.66 -3.02 -19.65
C TRP A 168 1.80 -3.64 -20.44
N GLU A 169 2.61 -2.80 -21.09
CA GLU A 169 3.82 -3.22 -21.80
C GLU A 169 4.87 -3.73 -20.81
N ASP A 170 5.15 -2.93 -19.76
CA ASP A 170 6.04 -3.28 -18.67
C ASP A 170 5.26 -3.49 -17.38
N LEU A 171 5.48 -4.63 -16.72
CA LEU A 171 4.84 -4.92 -15.45
C LEU A 171 5.47 -4.07 -14.33
N PRO A 172 4.64 -3.54 -13.40
CA PRO A 172 5.15 -2.81 -12.24
C PRO A 172 5.99 -3.72 -11.33
N PRO A 173 6.88 -3.15 -10.50
CA PRO A 173 7.55 -3.89 -9.43
C PRO A 173 6.52 -4.61 -8.57
N HIS A 174 6.77 -5.87 -8.23
CA HIS A 174 5.85 -6.65 -7.42
C HIS A 174 6.57 -7.53 -6.41
N PHE A 175 5.92 -7.78 -5.29
CA PHE A 175 6.47 -8.48 -4.14
C PHE A 175 5.43 -9.47 -3.60
N VAL A 176 5.90 -10.62 -3.14
CA VAL A 176 5.07 -11.63 -2.48
C VAL A 176 5.40 -11.63 -0.99
N THR A 177 4.38 -11.42 -0.15
CA THR A 177 4.58 -11.22 1.29
C THR A 177 3.70 -12.11 2.16
N SER A 178 4.25 -12.45 3.33
CA SER A 178 3.52 -13.01 4.44
C SER A 178 3.89 -12.27 5.72
N SER A 179 2.93 -11.56 6.30
CA SER A 179 3.16 -10.86 7.57
C SER A 179 3.40 -11.82 8.72
N GLU A 180 2.81 -13.02 8.66
CA GLU A 180 2.97 -14.06 9.68
C GLU A 180 4.36 -14.71 9.63
N LYS A 181 4.90 -14.95 8.42
CA LYS A 181 6.19 -15.61 8.20
C LYS A 181 7.35 -14.62 8.01
N GLY A 182 7.08 -13.33 7.87
CA GLY A 182 8.08 -12.33 7.54
C GLY A 182 8.60 -12.40 6.10
N THR A 183 7.95 -13.19 5.23
CA THR A 183 8.33 -13.35 3.83
C THR A 183 8.19 -12.03 3.08
N GLY A 184 9.13 -11.73 2.18
CA GLY A 184 9.11 -10.54 1.32
C GLY A 184 9.52 -9.24 2.01
N ARG A 185 9.76 -9.25 3.34
CA ARG A 185 10.17 -8.06 4.09
C ARG A 185 11.48 -7.48 3.57
N LYS A 186 12.49 -8.33 3.43
CA LYS A 186 13.82 -7.91 3.00
C LYS A 186 13.79 -7.31 1.59
N GLU A 187 13.15 -7.98 0.67
CA GLU A 187 13.03 -7.57 -0.73
C GLU A 187 12.34 -6.20 -0.86
N LEU A 188 11.23 -6.01 -0.16
CA LEU A 188 10.48 -4.75 -0.18
C LEU A 188 11.30 -3.61 0.45
N LEU A 189 11.95 -3.85 1.60
CA LEU A 189 12.77 -2.83 2.26
C LEU A 189 14.04 -2.52 1.45
N ASP A 190 14.64 -3.48 0.77
CA ASP A 190 15.78 -3.23 -0.11
C ASP A 190 15.36 -2.39 -1.33
N TYR A 191 14.18 -2.64 -1.89
CA TYR A 191 13.63 -1.81 -2.96
C TYR A 191 13.44 -0.35 -2.51
N ILE A 192 12.80 -0.12 -1.36
CA ILE A 192 12.64 1.22 -0.77
C ILE A 192 14.01 1.87 -0.49
N GLY A 193 14.94 1.09 0.07
CA GLY A 193 16.29 1.56 0.38
C GLY A 193 17.07 2.02 -0.84
N ASN A 194 16.96 1.30 -1.96
CA ASN A 194 17.59 1.67 -3.23
C ASN A 194 17.03 2.99 -3.78
N ILE A 195 15.71 3.19 -3.70
CA ILE A 195 15.10 4.45 -4.11
C ILE A 195 15.60 5.60 -3.21
N ASN A 196 15.60 5.41 -1.89
CA ASN A 196 16.08 6.44 -0.96
C ASN A 196 17.54 6.84 -1.21
N GLN A 197 18.40 5.90 -1.62
CA GLN A 197 19.79 6.20 -2.00
C GLN A 197 19.90 7.03 -3.28
N GLN A 198 18.95 6.88 -4.21
CA GLN A 198 18.91 7.66 -5.44
C GLN A 198 18.38 9.08 -5.22
N LEU A 199 17.61 9.29 -4.17
CA LEU A 199 17.04 10.59 -3.80
C LEU A 199 17.96 11.42 -2.88
N SER A 200 19.00 10.82 -2.30
CA SER A 200 19.98 11.45 -1.40
C SER A 200 21.12 12.04 -2.19
#